data_1ea3ae7e1b019f31192b3db1a7b2c7a1
#
_entry.id   1ea3ae7e1b019f31192b3db1a7b2c7a1
#
_cell.length_a   1.000
_cell.length_b   1.000
_cell.length_c   1.000
_cell.angle_alpha   90.00
_cell.angle_beta   90.00
_cell.angle_gamma   90.00
#
_symmetry.space_group_name_H-M   'P 1'
#
loop_
_entity.id
_entity.type
_entity.pdbx_description
1 polymer ?
#
loop_
_entity_poly.entity_id
_entity_poly.type
_entity_poly.pdbx_seq_one_letter_code
_entity_poly.pdbx_strand_id
1 'polypeptide(L)'
;MKVGNCYYSRRGNTRSIIHVLKMEDKRMDVEIITIDWNHVNKSNRTYFGNMIYQMYPNPKLIPNSVLKYFEAYQRKIDSAFKEFANKIIKLDD
;
A
#
# COMPACT_ATOMS: atom_id res chain seq x y z
N MET A 1 1.20 13.03 3.34
CA MET A 1 2.10 11.96 2.87
C MET A 1 3.28 12.57 2.12
N LYS A 2 4.43 11.92 2.15
CA LYS A 2 5.65 12.44 1.53
C LYS A 2 6.13 11.50 0.43
N VAL A 3 6.75 12.08 -0.61
CA VAL A 3 7.34 11.32 -1.73
C VAL A 3 8.38 10.34 -1.21
N GLY A 4 8.36 9.13 -1.77
CA GLY A 4 9.28 8.05 -1.41
C GLY A 4 8.85 7.20 -0.23
N ASN A 5 7.86 7.64 0.55
CA ASN A 5 7.39 6.93 1.72
C ASN A 5 6.24 5.98 1.40
N CYS A 6 6.08 4.98 2.25
CA CYS A 6 4.95 4.05 2.21
C CYS A 6 4.02 4.29 3.39
N TYR A 7 2.74 4.14 3.14
CA TYR A 7 1.70 4.30 4.16
C TYR A 7 0.74 3.12 4.11
N TYR A 8 0.21 2.77 5.27
CA TYR A 8 -0.78 1.72 5.41
C TYR A 8 -2.13 2.32 5.77
N SER A 9 -3.18 1.87 5.09
CA SER A 9 -4.55 2.25 5.41
C SER A 9 -5.46 1.05 5.30
N ARG A 10 -6.42 0.96 6.21
CA ARG A 10 -7.43 -0.09 6.19
C ARG A 10 -8.81 0.54 6.09
N ARG A 11 -9.60 0.04 5.14
CA ARG A 11 -10.99 0.45 4.96
C ARG A 11 -11.86 -0.81 4.91
N GLY A 12 -12.60 -1.06 6.00
CA GLY A 12 -13.34 -2.30 6.13
C GLY A 12 -12.40 -3.50 6.12
N ASN A 13 -12.62 -4.44 5.21
CA ASN A 13 -11.78 -5.64 5.05
C ASN A 13 -10.65 -5.44 4.03
N THR A 14 -10.56 -4.29 3.41
CA THR A 14 -9.54 -3.99 2.42
C THR A 14 -8.35 -3.29 3.07
N ARG A 15 -7.17 -3.86 2.91
CA ARG A 15 -5.92 -3.27 3.37
C ARG A 15 -5.16 -2.73 2.17
N SER A 16 -4.58 -1.55 2.33
CA SER A 16 -3.87 -0.89 1.23
C SER A 16 -2.53 -0.35 1.69
N ILE A 17 -1.53 -0.51 0.83
CA ILE A 17 -0.22 0.13 1.00
C ILE A 17 -0.11 1.18 -0.10
N ILE A 18 0.18 2.41 0.29
CA ILE A 18 0.33 3.55 -0.60
C ILE A 18 1.80 3.92 -0.67
N HIS A 19 2.41 3.78 -1.85
CA HIS A 19 3.76 4.24 -2.09
C HIS A 19 3.70 5.52 -2.91
N VAL A 20 4.13 6.64 -2.33
CA VAL A 20 4.05 7.95 -2.98
C VAL A 20 5.23 8.11 -3.92
N LEU A 21 4.94 8.19 -5.23
CA LEU A 21 5.96 8.27 -6.27
C LEU A 21 6.32 9.71 -6.63
N LYS A 22 5.33 10.59 -6.69
CA LYS A 22 5.52 11.97 -7.13
C LYS A 22 4.42 12.86 -6.57
N MET A 23 4.76 14.08 -6.23
CA MET A 23 3.82 15.12 -5.82
C MET A 23 4.10 16.39 -6.59
N GLU A 24 3.07 16.92 -7.26
CA GLU A 24 3.13 18.20 -7.94
C GLU A 24 1.88 18.99 -7.59
N ASP A 25 2.04 20.16 -6.96
CA ASP A 25 0.95 21.05 -6.60
C ASP A 25 -0.18 20.27 -5.88
N LYS A 26 -1.33 20.10 -6.54
CA LYS A 26 -2.47 19.36 -5.99
C LYS A 26 -2.58 17.92 -6.50
N ARG A 27 -1.56 17.44 -7.20
CA ARG A 27 -1.54 16.11 -7.82
C ARG A 27 -0.56 15.19 -7.10
N MET A 28 -1.01 13.98 -6.81
CA MET A 28 -0.20 12.94 -6.20
C MET A 28 -0.26 11.66 -7.04
N ASP A 29 0.89 11.22 -7.54
CA ASP A 29 1.03 9.95 -8.23
C ASP A 29 1.49 8.89 -7.25
N VAL A 30 0.76 7.79 -7.16
CA VAL A 30 1.01 6.74 -6.17
C VAL A 30 0.93 5.36 -6.80
N GLU A 31 1.62 4.43 -6.17
CA GLU A 31 1.48 3.01 -6.41
C GLU A 31 0.69 2.43 -5.25
N ILE A 32 -0.40 1.73 -5.56
CA ILE A 32 -1.28 1.15 -4.54
C ILE A 32 -1.19 -0.36 -4.60
N ILE A 33 -0.88 -0.97 -3.47
CA ILE A 33 -0.96 -2.41 -3.27
C ILE A 33 -2.19 -2.68 -2.42
N THR A 34 -3.19 -3.31 -3.00
CA THR A 34 -4.44 -3.62 -2.31
C THR A 34 -4.48 -5.10 -1.98
N ILE A 35 -4.79 -5.41 -0.73
CA ILE A 35 -4.88 -6.77 -0.23
C ILE A 35 -6.32 -7.00 0.21
N ASP A 36 -6.99 -7.93 -0.47
CA ASP A 36 -8.37 -8.28 -0.20
C ASP A 36 -8.48 -9.81 -0.19
N TRP A 37 -8.85 -10.38 0.97
CA TRP A 37 -8.90 -11.84 1.18
C TRP A 37 -7.56 -12.51 0.79
N ASN A 38 -7.57 -13.31 -0.27
CA ASN A 38 -6.39 -13.99 -0.80
C ASN A 38 -5.84 -13.33 -2.05
N HIS A 39 -6.29 -12.11 -2.34
CA HIS A 39 -5.95 -11.43 -3.57
C HIS A 39 -5.13 -10.19 -3.30
N VAL A 40 -4.03 -10.06 -4.04
CA VAL A 40 -3.14 -8.90 -3.93
C VAL A 40 -3.00 -8.27 -5.31
N ASN A 41 -3.36 -7.01 -5.40
CA ASN A 41 -3.28 -6.24 -6.64
C ASN A 41 -2.35 -5.05 -6.46
N LYS A 42 -1.66 -4.71 -7.53
CA LYS A 42 -0.87 -3.49 -7.62
C LYS A 42 -1.40 -2.63 -8.75
N SER A 43 -1.59 -1.35 -8.50
CA SER A 43 -2.02 -0.39 -9.52
C SER A 43 -1.35 0.95 -9.30
N ASN A 44 -1.15 1.69 -10.40
CA ASN A 44 -0.69 3.07 -10.34
C ASN A 44 -1.90 3.98 -10.48
N ARG A 45 -2.00 4.98 -9.61
CA ARG A 45 -3.14 5.90 -9.58
C ARG A 45 -2.66 7.33 -9.36
N THR A 46 -3.50 8.27 -9.78
CA THR A 46 -3.29 9.69 -9.55
C THR A 46 -4.49 10.24 -8.79
N TYR A 47 -4.21 10.97 -7.71
CA TYR A 47 -5.23 11.62 -6.89
C TYR A 47 -4.99 13.12 -6.85
N PHE A 48 -6.08 13.89 -6.80
CA PHE A 48 -6.03 15.35 -6.75
C PHE A 48 -6.57 15.85 -5.41
N GLY A 49 -5.91 16.87 -4.86
CA GLY A 49 -6.33 17.47 -3.59
C GLY A 49 -6.32 16.47 -2.44
N ASN A 50 -7.41 16.42 -1.68
CA ASN A 50 -7.56 15.57 -0.51
C ASN A 50 -8.24 14.23 -0.81
N MET A 51 -8.46 13.89 -2.07
CA MET A 51 -9.17 12.67 -2.46
C MET A 51 -8.51 11.41 -1.93
N ILE A 52 -7.17 11.40 -1.87
CA ILE A 52 -6.43 10.23 -1.39
C ILE A 52 -6.78 9.90 0.07
N TYR A 53 -7.03 10.91 0.91
CA TYR A 53 -7.38 10.70 2.31
C TYR A 53 -8.81 10.19 2.48
N GLN A 54 -9.67 10.44 1.51
CA GLN A 54 -11.03 9.88 1.49
C GLN A 54 -11.02 8.41 1.10
N MET A 55 -10.15 8.04 0.16
CA MET A 55 -10.01 6.64 -0.29
C MET A 55 -9.24 5.79 0.70
N TYR A 56 -8.23 6.37 1.37
CA TYR A 56 -7.34 5.66 2.29
C TYR A 56 -7.31 6.42 3.62
N PRO A 57 -8.29 6.15 4.50
CA PRO A 57 -8.41 6.88 5.76
C PRO A 57 -7.29 6.54 6.75
N ASN A 58 -6.90 7.52 7.55
CA ASN A 58 -5.92 7.38 8.63
C ASN A 58 -4.64 6.69 8.18
N PRO A 59 -3.96 7.20 7.13
CA PRO A 59 -2.75 6.55 6.63
C PRO A 59 -1.65 6.58 7.69
N LYS A 60 -1.03 5.42 7.91
CA LYS A 60 0.03 5.22 8.89
C LYS A 60 1.35 5.01 8.17
N LEU A 61 2.38 5.79 8.54
CA LEU A 61 3.72 5.62 7.96
C LEU A 61 4.28 4.25 8.33
N ILE A 62 4.78 3.54 7.33
CA ILE A 62 5.39 2.22 7.49
C ILE A 62 6.73 2.16 6.78
N PRO A 63 7.62 1.22 7.17
CA PRO A 63 8.90 1.06 6.47
C PRO A 63 8.72 0.62 5.03
N ASN A 64 9.57 1.14 4.14
CA ASN A 64 9.56 0.75 2.72
C ASN A 64 9.96 -0.71 2.49
N SER A 65 10.53 -1.38 3.50
CA SER A 65 10.88 -2.79 3.41
C SER A 65 9.68 -3.70 3.10
N VAL A 66 8.47 -3.24 3.37
CA VAL A 66 7.24 -3.97 3.02
C VAL A 66 7.15 -4.26 1.52
N LEU A 67 7.72 -3.38 0.69
CA LEU A 67 7.71 -3.55 -0.77
C LEU A 67 8.50 -4.78 -1.21
N LYS A 68 9.53 -5.18 -0.47
CA LYS A 68 10.32 -6.36 -0.76
C LYS A 68 9.49 -7.65 -0.65
N TYR A 69 8.61 -7.70 0.33
CA TYR A 69 7.70 -8.85 0.50
C TYR A 69 6.73 -8.96 -0.66
N PHE A 70 6.24 -7.82 -1.15
CA PHE A 70 5.37 -7.82 -2.31
C PHE A 70 6.09 -8.26 -3.58
N GLU A 71 7.33 -7.83 -3.79
CA GLU A 71 8.14 -8.26 -4.92
C GLU A 71 8.36 -9.78 -4.91
N ALA A 72 8.64 -10.35 -3.72
CA ALA A 72 8.79 -11.79 -3.57
C ALA A 72 7.48 -12.53 -3.88
N TYR A 73 6.36 -11.98 -3.48
CA TYR A 73 5.05 -12.52 -3.81
C TYR A 73 4.83 -12.54 -5.34
N GLN A 74 5.20 -11.47 -6.03
CA GLN A 74 5.05 -11.39 -7.49
C GLN A 74 5.88 -12.44 -8.23
N ARG A 75 6.96 -12.92 -7.63
CA ARG A 75 7.78 -14.01 -8.19
C ARG A 75 7.16 -15.39 -8.00
N LYS A 76 5.93 -15.47 -7.48
CA LYS A 76 5.17 -16.70 -7.27
C LYS A 76 5.88 -17.71 -6.36
N ILE A 77 6.54 -17.22 -5.32
CA ILE A 77 7.12 -18.06 -4.28
C ILE A 77 6.04 -18.32 -3.24
N ASP A 78 5.61 -19.56 -3.06
CA ASP A 78 4.47 -19.93 -2.22
C ASP A 78 4.58 -19.42 -0.77
N SER A 79 5.77 -19.49 -0.18
CA SER A 79 5.99 -19.00 1.18
C SER A 79 5.90 -17.47 1.29
N ALA A 80 6.16 -16.75 0.19
CA ALA A 80 6.19 -15.29 0.20
C ALA A 80 4.82 -14.68 0.45
N PHE A 81 3.74 -15.33 -0.01
CA PHE A 81 2.39 -14.84 0.26
C PHE A 81 2.09 -14.85 1.76
N LYS A 82 2.45 -15.93 2.45
CA LYS A 82 2.23 -16.02 3.90
C LYS A 82 3.03 -14.99 4.66
N GLU A 83 4.29 -14.80 4.29
CA GLU A 83 5.13 -13.77 4.91
C GLU A 83 4.58 -12.37 4.67
N PHE A 84 4.18 -12.09 3.44
CA PHE A 84 3.59 -10.80 3.09
C PHE A 84 2.31 -10.56 3.87
N ALA A 85 1.40 -11.53 3.89
CA ALA A 85 0.14 -11.43 4.62
C ALA A 85 0.37 -11.22 6.12
N ASN A 86 1.31 -11.96 6.72
CA ASN A 86 1.64 -11.82 8.15
C ASN A 86 2.19 -10.43 8.47
N LYS A 87 3.04 -9.88 7.60
CA LYS A 87 3.57 -8.52 7.79
C LYS A 87 2.46 -7.48 7.72
N ILE A 88 1.52 -7.65 6.80
CA ILE A 88 0.40 -6.71 6.65
C ILE A 88 -0.55 -6.81 7.85
N ILE A 89 -0.84 -8.02 8.33
CA ILE A 89 -1.70 -8.20 9.50
C ILE A 89 -1.09 -7.51 10.73
N LYS A 90 0.23 -7.59 10.90
CA LYS A 90 0.92 -6.92 12.01
C LYS A 90 0.80 -5.39 11.95
N LEU A 91 0.56 -4.82 10.78
CA LEU A 91 0.37 -3.38 10.65
C LEU A 91 -0.96 -2.90 11.25
N ASP A 92 -1.93 -3.81 11.43
CA ASP A 92 -3.21 -3.48 12.09
C ASP A 92 -3.05 -3.27 13.60
N ASP A 93 -1.98 -3.78 14.17
CA ASP A 93 -1.66 -3.60 15.60
C ASP A 93 -0.92 -2.25 15.79
#